data_67556d0c3806775a4d18fb5ff1aaa561
#
_entry.id   67556d0c3806775a4d18fb5ff1aaa561
#
_cell.length_a   1.000
_cell.length_b   1.000
_cell.length_c   1.000
_cell.angle_alpha   90.00
_cell.angle_beta   90.00
_cell.angle_gamma   90.00
#
_symmetry.space_group_name_H-M   'P 1'
#
loop_
_entity.id
_entity.type
_entity.pdbx_description
1 polymer ?
#
loop_
_entity_poly.entity_id
_entity_poly.type
_entity_poly.pdbx_seq_one_letter_code
_entity_poly.pdbx_strand_id
1 'polypeptide(L)'
;MDIGNLCMSKAVFARNELLKIKGVEPVGSGVFFNEFVIQVPCDSSELAGKLIDKGFAAGFPLGRYYADRRDQMLIAVTEKRTKEEIKALANAMEALL
;
A
#
# COMPACT_ATOMS: atom_id res chain seq x y z
N MET A 1 -8.68 21.14 12.12
CA MET A 1 -8.66 19.74 11.66
C MET A 1 -7.46 19.04 12.25
N ASP A 2 -7.67 17.85 12.75
CA ASP A 2 -6.59 17.04 13.30
C ASP A 2 -5.81 16.37 12.16
N ILE A 3 -4.49 16.55 12.14
CA ILE A 3 -3.62 15.95 11.13
C ILE A 3 -3.72 14.42 11.16
N GLY A 4 -3.85 13.83 12.36
CA GLY A 4 -4.02 12.38 12.50
C GLY A 4 -5.27 11.86 11.79
N ASN A 5 -6.39 12.58 11.91
CA ASN A 5 -7.62 12.20 11.21
C ASN A 5 -7.47 12.31 9.70
N LEU A 6 -6.77 13.33 9.22
CA LEU A 6 -6.52 13.50 7.79
C LEU A 6 -5.68 12.35 7.25
N CYS A 7 -4.63 11.97 7.96
CA CYS A 7 -3.78 10.83 7.57
C CYS A 7 -4.58 9.54 7.53
N MET A 8 -5.43 9.29 8.53
CA MET A 8 -6.26 8.08 8.57
C MET A 8 -7.27 8.06 7.41
N SER A 9 -7.89 9.18 7.10
CA SER A 9 -8.86 9.27 6.00
C SER A 9 -8.20 8.92 4.67
N LYS A 10 -7.01 9.43 4.42
CA LYS A 10 -6.27 9.12 3.20
C LYS A 10 -5.79 7.68 3.17
N ALA A 11 -5.37 7.14 4.32
CA ALA A 11 -4.95 5.74 4.40
C ALA A 11 -6.12 4.79 4.15
N VAL A 12 -7.30 5.08 4.69
CA VAL A 12 -8.51 4.30 4.41
C VAL A 12 -8.85 4.35 2.92
N PHE A 13 -8.78 5.52 2.33
CA PHE A 13 -9.01 5.68 0.88
C PHE A 13 -8.01 4.84 0.08
N ALA A 14 -6.72 4.92 0.42
CA ALA A 14 -5.69 4.16 -0.27
C ALA A 14 -5.91 2.66 -0.13
N ARG A 15 -6.22 2.19 1.08
CA ARG A 15 -6.50 0.77 1.32
C ARG A 15 -7.66 0.30 0.46
N ASN A 16 -8.74 1.06 0.42
CA ASN A 16 -9.92 0.70 -0.37
C ASN A 16 -9.59 0.65 -1.86
N GLU A 17 -8.80 1.59 -2.37
CA GLU A 17 -8.39 1.58 -3.77
C GLU A 17 -7.51 0.38 -4.11
N LEU A 18 -6.56 0.04 -3.24
CA LEU A 18 -5.67 -1.10 -3.48
C LEU A 18 -6.41 -2.42 -3.36
N LEU A 19 -7.40 -2.52 -2.47
CA LEU A 19 -8.19 -3.76 -2.32
C LEU A 19 -9.13 -4.03 -3.48
N LYS A 20 -9.36 -3.06 -4.37
CA LYS A 20 -10.11 -3.28 -5.62
C LYS A 20 -9.31 -4.08 -6.64
N ILE A 21 -7.99 -4.15 -6.48
CA ILE A 21 -7.12 -4.87 -7.40
C ILE A 21 -7.31 -6.37 -7.19
N LYS A 22 -7.53 -7.11 -8.26
CA LYS A 22 -7.68 -8.56 -8.20
C LYS A 22 -6.40 -9.20 -7.66
N GLY A 23 -6.52 -10.03 -6.63
CA GLY A 23 -5.39 -10.72 -6.01
C GLY A 23 -4.79 -9.99 -4.82
N VAL A 24 -5.19 -8.74 -4.58
CA VAL A 24 -4.78 -7.99 -3.38
C VAL A 24 -5.79 -8.24 -2.26
N GLU A 25 -5.29 -8.67 -1.10
CA GLU A 25 -6.13 -9.03 0.03
C GLU A 25 -5.78 -8.21 1.27
N PRO A 26 -6.75 -7.94 2.15
CA PRO A 26 -6.47 -7.24 3.40
C PRO A 26 -5.72 -8.15 4.38
N VAL A 27 -4.83 -7.55 5.17
CA VAL A 27 -4.15 -8.24 6.26
C VAL A 27 -4.42 -7.47 7.54
N GLY A 28 -4.82 -8.17 8.59
CA GLY A 28 -5.13 -7.57 9.87
C GLY A 28 -6.48 -6.87 9.90
N SER A 29 -6.69 -6.02 10.91
CA SER A 29 -7.99 -5.43 11.21
C SER A 29 -8.27 -4.11 10.49
N GLY A 30 -7.37 -3.63 9.65
CA GLY A 30 -7.57 -2.40 8.89
C GLY A 30 -6.43 -1.40 9.05
N VAL A 31 -6.78 -0.13 8.98
CA VAL A 31 -5.80 0.95 9.06
C VAL A 31 -5.45 1.25 10.51
N PHE A 32 -4.15 1.35 10.80
CA PHE A 32 -3.66 1.83 12.08
C PHE A 32 -2.95 3.17 11.84
N PHE A 33 -3.53 4.25 12.35
CA PHE A 33 -3.07 5.62 12.15
C PHE A 33 -3.03 5.97 10.66
N ASN A 34 -1.87 5.89 10.00
CA ASN A 34 -1.72 6.15 8.56
C ASN A 34 -1.11 4.96 7.82
N GLU A 35 -1.17 3.77 8.41
CA GLU A 35 -0.54 2.58 7.86
C GLU A 35 -1.52 1.42 7.78
N PHE A 36 -1.29 0.54 6.82
CA PHE A 36 -2.04 -0.71 6.68
C PHE A 36 -1.19 -1.73 5.94
N VAL A 37 -1.55 -3.00 6.07
CA VAL A 37 -0.84 -4.10 5.41
C VAL A 37 -1.77 -4.74 4.39
N ILE A 38 -1.22 -5.04 3.23
CA ILE A 38 -1.92 -5.80 2.18
C ILE A 38 -1.12 -7.04 1.83
N GLN A 39 -1.82 -8.06 1.34
CA GLN A 39 -1.21 -9.24 0.75
C GLN A 39 -1.34 -9.13 -0.77
N VAL A 40 -0.25 -9.39 -1.49
CA VAL A 40 -0.22 -9.32 -2.94
C VAL A 40 0.07 -10.71 -3.52
N PRO A 41 -0.33 -10.99 -4.78
CA PRO A 41 -0.15 -12.33 -5.38
C PRO A 41 1.26 -12.56 -5.94
N CYS A 42 2.28 -11.96 -5.34
CA CYS A 42 3.66 -12.09 -5.79
C CYS A 42 4.60 -11.75 -4.63
N ASP A 43 5.91 -11.78 -4.90
CA ASP A 43 6.91 -11.34 -3.91
C ASP A 43 6.81 -9.83 -3.73
N SER A 44 6.59 -9.38 -2.50
CA SER A 44 6.41 -7.95 -2.20
C SER A 44 7.68 -7.15 -2.44
N SER A 45 8.86 -7.75 -2.27
CA SER A 45 10.13 -7.06 -2.55
C SER A 45 10.29 -6.76 -4.03
N GLU A 46 9.90 -7.70 -4.89
CA GLU A 46 9.93 -7.48 -6.34
C GLU A 46 8.93 -6.40 -6.74
N LEU A 47 7.71 -6.46 -6.19
CA LEU A 47 6.69 -5.47 -6.48
C LEU A 47 7.12 -4.09 -6.03
N ALA A 48 7.68 -3.96 -4.82
CA ALA A 48 8.16 -2.69 -4.30
C ALA A 48 9.25 -2.10 -5.20
N GLY A 49 10.18 -2.93 -5.67
CA GLY A 49 11.23 -2.49 -6.58
C GLY A 49 10.67 -1.96 -7.91
N LYS A 50 9.69 -2.65 -8.48
CA LYS A 50 9.04 -2.22 -9.71
C LYS A 50 8.27 -0.92 -9.52
N LEU A 51 7.62 -0.75 -8.36
CA LEU A 51 6.92 0.49 -8.05
C LEU A 51 7.89 1.66 -7.90
N ILE A 52 9.04 1.45 -7.29
CA ILE A 52 10.09 2.48 -7.17
C ILE A 52 10.54 2.92 -8.57
N ASP A 53 10.72 1.98 -9.49
CA ASP A 53 11.09 2.30 -10.87
C ASP A 53 10.05 3.17 -11.57
N LYS A 54 8.79 3.09 -11.14
CA LYS A 54 7.70 3.92 -11.65
C LYS A 54 7.50 5.20 -10.84
N GLY A 55 8.33 5.44 -9.82
CA GLY A 55 8.27 6.65 -9.00
C GLY A 55 7.44 6.52 -7.72
N PHE A 56 7.07 5.30 -7.32
CA PHE A 56 6.26 5.07 -6.13
C PHE A 56 7.05 4.34 -5.05
N ALA A 57 7.35 5.02 -3.95
CA ALA A 57 8.12 4.45 -2.83
C ALA A 57 7.26 4.30 -1.57
N ALA A 58 5.94 4.05 -1.72
CA ALA A 58 5.01 4.03 -0.60
C ALA A 58 4.98 2.70 0.16
N GLY A 59 5.51 1.61 -0.40
CA GLY A 59 5.38 0.28 0.17
C GLY A 59 6.67 -0.26 0.76
N PHE A 60 6.56 -0.93 1.91
CA PHE A 60 7.67 -1.65 2.54
C PHE A 60 7.41 -3.14 2.49
N PRO A 61 8.27 -3.93 1.79
CA PRO A 61 8.07 -5.37 1.71
C PRO A 61 8.40 -6.02 3.05
N LEU A 62 7.40 -6.65 3.68
CA LEU A 62 7.60 -7.30 4.98
C LEU A 62 8.46 -8.56 4.89
N GLY A 63 8.59 -9.14 3.71
CA GLY A 63 9.46 -10.30 3.52
C GLY A 63 10.93 -10.04 3.80
N ARG A 64 11.36 -8.78 3.82
CA ARG A 64 12.74 -8.43 4.19
C ARG A 64 13.01 -8.64 5.68
N TYR A 65 11.97 -8.59 6.49
CA TYR A 65 12.07 -8.69 7.96
C TYR A 65 11.47 -9.98 8.49
N TYR A 66 10.51 -10.56 7.78
CA TYR A 66 9.77 -11.75 8.20
C TYR A 66 9.68 -12.72 7.03
N ALA A 67 10.39 -13.85 7.12
CA ALA A 67 10.47 -14.81 6.04
C ALA A 67 9.10 -15.37 5.63
N ASP A 68 8.13 -15.42 6.54
CA ASP A 68 6.77 -15.91 6.29
C ASP A 68 5.83 -14.85 5.72
N ARG A 69 6.33 -13.63 5.47
CA ARG A 69 5.51 -12.51 4.97
C ARG A 69 6.02 -11.95 3.65
N ARG A 70 6.53 -12.82 2.80
CA ARG A 70 7.13 -12.42 1.52
C ARG A 70 6.12 -11.80 0.55
N ASP A 71 4.84 -12.11 0.72
CA ASP A 71 3.75 -11.59 -0.11
C ASP A 71 2.98 -10.44 0.56
N GLN A 72 3.50 -9.93 1.68
CA GLN A 72 2.86 -8.84 2.41
C GLN A 72 3.65 -7.54 2.28
N MET A 73 2.92 -6.43 2.23
CA MET A 73 3.51 -5.10 2.08
C MET A 73 2.84 -4.12 3.03
N LEU A 74 3.64 -3.37 3.77
CA LEU A 74 3.17 -2.28 4.61
C LEU A 74 3.09 -1.01 3.77
N ILE A 75 1.92 -0.38 3.74
CA ILE A 75 1.70 0.88 3.02
C ILE A 75 1.52 2.00 4.03
N ALA A 76 2.27 3.08 3.87
CA ALA A 76 2.15 4.27 4.70
C ALA A 76 1.70 5.45 3.83
N VAL A 77 0.68 6.19 4.31
CA VAL A 77 0.11 7.32 3.59
C VAL A 77 0.10 8.55 4.48
N THR A 78 0.68 9.64 4.01
CA THR A 78 0.72 10.90 4.76
C THR A 78 -0.33 11.87 4.23
N GLU A 79 -0.58 12.94 5.00
CA GLU A 79 -1.52 13.99 4.62
C GLU A 79 -1.10 14.73 3.35
N LYS A 80 0.16 14.63 2.97
CA LYS A 80 0.69 15.29 1.77
C LYS A 80 0.33 14.56 0.48
N ARG A 81 -0.09 13.30 0.56
CA ARG A 81 -0.47 12.54 -0.64
C ARG A 81 -1.86 12.94 -1.10
N THR A 82 -2.01 13.18 -2.41
CA THR A 82 -3.31 13.48 -2.99
C THR A 82 -4.05 12.20 -3.38
N LYS A 83 -5.37 12.31 -3.56
CA LYS A 83 -6.17 11.17 -4.02
C LYS A 83 -5.74 10.74 -5.42
N GLU A 84 -5.35 11.68 -6.27
CA GLU A 84 -4.84 11.39 -7.60
C GLU A 84 -3.54 10.58 -7.56
N GLU A 85 -2.65 10.92 -6.63
CA GLU A 85 -1.41 10.15 -6.43
C GLU A 85 -1.71 8.73 -5.95
N ILE A 86 -2.67 8.58 -5.05
CA ILE A 86 -3.09 7.28 -4.53
C ILE A 86 -3.69 6.43 -5.65
N LYS A 87 -4.54 7.01 -6.48
CA LYS A 87 -5.12 6.30 -7.63
C LYS A 87 -4.04 5.91 -8.63
N ALA A 88 -3.05 6.78 -8.85
CA ALA A 88 -1.93 6.47 -9.74
C ALA A 88 -1.12 5.29 -9.20
N LEU A 89 -0.89 5.23 -7.89
CA LEU A 89 -0.23 4.09 -7.25
C LEU A 89 -1.02 2.81 -7.48
N ALA A 90 -2.34 2.85 -7.25
CA ALA A 90 -3.20 1.68 -7.45
C ALA A 90 -3.18 1.21 -8.90
N ASN A 91 -3.24 2.13 -9.86
CA ASN A 91 -3.17 1.79 -11.28
C ASN A 91 -1.82 1.18 -11.65
N ALA A 92 -0.72 1.73 -11.12
CA ALA A 92 0.61 1.19 -11.37
C ALA A 92 0.75 -0.22 -10.80
N MET A 93 0.26 -0.44 -9.58
CA MET A 93 0.30 -1.76 -8.95
C MET A 93 -0.53 -2.77 -9.74
N GLU A 94 -1.73 -2.39 -10.15
CA GLU A 94 -2.59 -3.28 -10.93
C GLU A 94 -1.92 -3.68 -12.25
N ALA A 95 -1.24 -2.75 -12.91
CA ALA A 95 -0.54 -3.03 -14.16
C ALA A 95 0.64 -3.98 -13.97
N LEU A 96 1.22 -4.01 -12.78
CA LEU A 96 2.35 -4.89 -12.46
C LEU A 96 1.92 -6.28 -11.98
N LEU A 97 0.67 -6.44 -11.60
CA LEU A 97 0.11 -7.69 -11.13
C LEU A 97 -0.69 -8.37 -12.23
#